data_d7c87633a3af7216494217b39139828b
#
_entry.id   d7c87633a3af7216494217b39139828b
#
_cell.length_a   1.000
_cell.length_b   1.000
_cell.length_c   1.000
_cell.angle_alpha   90.00
_cell.angle_beta   90.00
_cell.angle_gamma   90.00
#
_symmetry.space_group_name_H-M   'P 1'
#
loop_
_entity.id
_entity.type
_entity.pdbx_description
1 polymer ?
#
loop_
_entity_poly.entity_id
_entity_poly.type
_entity_poly.pdbx_seq_one_letter_code
_entity_poly.pdbx_strand_id
1 'polypeptide(L)'
;MTARIVPLLPRHVRGFHAALDSVAREGRFLAMIEAPPLAAARRFVRNGTAAGSVQFVALVDEVVVGWCDISRLAWIAQRHSGTLGMGVIAPQRGRGVGRALLDATLARAARLA
;
A
#
# COMPACT_ATOMS: atom_id res chain seq x y z
N MET A 1 8.41 13.10 -14.22
CA MET A 1 8.25 13.31 -12.79
C MET A 1 8.54 12.05 -12.02
N THR A 2 9.34 12.16 -11.00
CA THR A 2 9.74 11.01 -10.19
C THR A 2 8.79 10.86 -9.00
N ALA A 3 8.35 9.65 -8.74
CA ALA A 3 7.53 9.37 -7.57
C ALA A 3 8.40 9.39 -6.30
N ARG A 4 7.84 9.95 -5.22
CA ARG A 4 8.44 9.84 -3.89
C ARG A 4 7.80 8.67 -3.15
N ILE A 5 8.61 7.80 -2.59
CA ILE A 5 8.13 6.66 -1.81
C ILE A 5 8.22 7.02 -0.34
N VAL A 6 7.08 7.09 0.31
CA VAL A 6 7.00 7.52 1.71
C VAL A 6 6.09 6.58 2.50
N PRO A 7 6.26 6.51 3.83
CA PRO A 7 5.36 5.72 4.66
C PRO A 7 3.91 6.20 4.50
N LEU A 8 2.98 5.25 4.51
CA LEU A 8 1.56 5.54 4.45
C LEU A 8 1.12 6.09 5.82
N LEU A 9 0.74 7.35 5.83
CA LEU A 9 0.32 8.06 7.04
C LEU A 9 -1.17 8.41 6.95
N PRO A 10 -1.80 8.76 8.10
CA PRO A 10 -3.22 9.13 8.09
C PRO A 10 -3.59 10.22 7.07
N ARG A 11 -2.69 11.17 6.83
CA ARG A 11 -2.95 12.22 5.83
C ARG A 11 -3.03 11.70 4.40
N HIS A 12 -2.54 10.48 4.14
CA HIS A 12 -2.58 9.86 2.82
C HIS A 12 -3.83 9.01 2.59
N VAL A 13 -4.68 8.83 3.61
CA VAL A 13 -5.78 7.87 3.55
C VAL A 13 -6.72 8.11 2.37
N ARG A 14 -7.11 9.36 2.12
CA ARG A 14 -8.04 9.65 1.02
C ARG A 14 -7.41 9.34 -0.32
N GLY A 15 -6.16 9.72 -0.52
CA GLY A 15 -5.44 9.41 -1.76
C GLY A 15 -5.21 7.91 -1.93
N PHE A 16 -4.85 7.22 -0.87
CA PHE A 16 -4.70 5.78 -0.88
C PHE A 16 -6.02 5.09 -1.24
N HIS A 17 -7.12 5.51 -0.64
CA HIS A 17 -8.44 4.96 -0.94
C HIS A 17 -8.81 5.16 -2.41
N ALA A 18 -8.55 6.35 -2.95
CA ALA A 18 -8.83 6.64 -4.36
C ALA A 18 -7.97 5.79 -5.30
N ALA A 19 -6.69 5.61 -4.98
CA ALA A 19 -5.80 4.77 -5.79
C ALA A 19 -6.23 3.31 -5.74
N LEU A 20 -6.56 2.81 -4.56
CA LEU A 20 -7.05 1.44 -4.38
C LEU A 20 -8.33 1.21 -5.18
N ASP A 21 -9.27 2.15 -5.10
CA ASP A 21 -10.53 2.04 -5.84
C ASP A 21 -10.30 2.04 -7.35
N SER A 22 -9.40 2.90 -7.83
CA SER A 22 -9.07 2.97 -9.26
C SER A 22 -8.55 1.62 -9.77
N VAL A 23 -7.64 0.99 -9.03
CA VAL A 23 -7.08 -0.31 -9.42
C VAL A 23 -8.12 -1.42 -9.28
N ALA A 24 -8.91 -1.40 -8.21
CA ALA A 24 -9.95 -2.40 -7.98
C ALA A 24 -10.99 -2.42 -9.10
N ARG A 25 -11.39 -1.23 -9.58
CA ARG A 25 -12.41 -1.11 -10.63
C ARG A 25 -11.93 -1.61 -11.99
N GLU A 26 -10.64 -1.80 -12.18
CA GLU A 26 -10.15 -2.43 -13.41
C GLU A 26 -10.55 -3.91 -13.47
N GLY A 27 -10.85 -4.54 -12.33
CA GLY A 27 -11.34 -5.92 -12.28
C GLY A 27 -10.32 -6.96 -12.67
N ARG A 28 -9.02 -6.64 -12.65
CA ARG A 28 -7.97 -7.52 -13.16
C ARG A 28 -6.90 -7.88 -12.14
N PHE A 29 -6.64 -7.01 -11.18
CA PHE A 29 -5.47 -7.14 -10.31
C PHE A 29 -5.80 -7.44 -8.86
N LEU A 30 -7.01 -7.13 -8.42
CA LEU A 30 -7.42 -7.30 -7.03
C LEU A 30 -8.64 -8.19 -6.95
N ALA A 31 -8.80 -8.86 -5.81
CA ALA A 31 -9.99 -9.69 -5.56
C ALA A 31 -11.25 -8.82 -5.45
N MET A 32 -11.13 -7.60 -4.96
CA MET A 32 -12.25 -6.66 -4.86
C MET A 32 -12.49 -5.94 -6.18
N ILE A 33 -13.73 -5.53 -6.43
CA ILE A 33 -14.12 -4.78 -7.63
C ILE A 33 -14.29 -3.29 -7.38
N GLU A 34 -14.21 -2.89 -6.13
CA GLU A 34 -14.18 -1.50 -5.70
C GLU A 34 -13.52 -1.45 -4.33
N ALA A 35 -13.04 -0.28 -3.95
CA ALA A 35 -12.45 -0.12 -2.63
C ALA A 35 -13.52 -0.26 -1.56
N PRO A 36 -13.16 -0.78 -0.37
CA PRO A 36 -14.07 -0.74 0.77
C PRO A 36 -14.31 0.72 1.19
N PRO A 37 -15.30 0.99 2.06
CA PRO A 37 -15.56 2.35 2.52
C PRO A 37 -14.33 3.03 3.09
N LEU A 38 -14.28 4.36 2.97
CA LEU A 38 -13.15 5.15 3.47
C LEU A 38 -12.82 4.85 4.94
N ALA A 39 -13.84 4.62 5.77
CA ALA A 39 -13.63 4.26 7.17
C ALA A 39 -12.81 2.98 7.32
N ALA A 40 -12.99 2.01 6.44
CA ALA A 40 -12.21 0.78 6.46
C ALA A 40 -10.76 1.05 6.07
N ALA A 41 -10.53 1.94 5.10
CA ALA A 41 -9.17 2.34 4.73
C ALA A 41 -8.48 3.05 5.91
N ARG A 42 -9.19 3.89 6.64
CA ARG A 42 -8.65 4.54 7.84
C ARG A 42 -8.25 3.52 8.90
N ARG A 43 -9.10 2.51 9.13
CA ARG A 43 -8.78 1.44 10.08
C ARG A 43 -7.55 0.65 9.64
N PHE A 44 -7.45 0.36 8.35
CA PHE A 44 -6.31 -0.36 7.79
C PHE A 44 -5.00 0.37 8.08
N VAL A 45 -4.95 1.67 7.83
CA VAL A 45 -3.75 2.48 8.06
C VAL A 45 -3.43 2.53 9.56
N ARG A 46 -4.43 2.82 10.39
CA ARG A 46 -4.25 2.92 11.85
C ARG A 46 -3.82 1.60 12.46
N ASN A 47 -4.50 0.51 12.10
CA ASN A 47 -4.21 -0.81 12.65
C ASN A 47 -2.87 -1.34 12.15
N GLY A 48 -2.53 -1.07 10.90
CA GLY A 48 -1.24 -1.45 10.34
C GLY A 48 -0.08 -0.81 11.09
N THR A 49 -0.18 0.48 11.38
CA THR A 49 0.82 1.19 12.16
C THR A 49 0.96 0.57 13.56
N ALA A 50 -0.16 0.34 14.24
CA ALA A 50 -0.16 -0.24 15.58
C ALA A 50 0.40 -1.65 15.62
N ALA A 51 0.14 -2.46 14.57
CA ALA A 51 0.61 -3.84 14.48
C ALA A 51 2.05 -3.98 13.97
N GLY A 52 2.70 -2.87 13.61
CA GLY A 52 4.04 -2.91 13.05
C GLY A 52 4.09 -3.39 11.61
N SER A 53 2.98 -3.35 10.89
CA SER A 53 2.93 -3.66 9.46
C SER A 53 3.69 -2.61 8.67
N VAL A 54 4.22 -3.01 7.51
CA VAL A 54 4.94 -2.11 6.62
C VAL A 54 3.98 -1.59 5.57
N GLN A 55 3.85 -0.27 5.46
CA GLN A 55 2.92 0.35 4.52
C GLN A 55 3.58 1.56 3.89
N PHE A 56 3.66 1.57 2.56
CA PHE A 56 4.23 2.68 1.79
C PHE A 56 3.27 3.14 0.71
N VAL A 57 3.40 4.40 0.32
CA VAL A 57 2.71 4.97 -0.84
C VAL A 57 3.72 5.67 -1.72
N ALA A 58 3.36 5.79 -3.01
CA ALA A 58 4.11 6.57 -3.97
C ALA A 58 3.33 7.85 -4.26
N LEU A 59 4.00 8.98 -4.22
CA LEU A 59 3.41 10.29 -4.47
C LEU A 59 4.03 10.91 -5.72
N VAL A 60 3.19 11.41 -6.61
CA VAL A 60 3.59 12.26 -7.73
C VAL A 60 2.80 13.55 -7.59
N ASP A 61 3.51 14.68 -7.44
CA ASP A 61 2.87 15.99 -7.20
C ASP A 61 1.91 15.93 -6.00
N GLU A 62 2.33 15.24 -4.93
CA GLU A 62 1.56 15.05 -3.70
C GLU A 62 0.28 14.24 -3.87
N VAL A 63 0.11 13.58 -5.01
CA VAL A 63 -1.03 12.68 -5.27
C VAL A 63 -0.57 11.24 -5.12
N VAL A 64 -1.32 10.44 -4.36
CA VAL A 64 -1.03 9.00 -4.22
C VAL A 64 -1.31 8.30 -5.54
N VAL A 65 -0.29 7.68 -6.10
CA VAL A 65 -0.39 6.96 -7.38
C VAL A 65 -0.15 5.46 -7.24
N GLY A 66 0.23 5.02 -6.06
CA GLY A 66 0.44 3.59 -5.80
C GLY A 66 0.68 3.33 -4.33
N TRP A 67 0.63 2.07 -3.97
CA TRP A 67 0.88 1.62 -2.60
C TRP A 67 1.54 0.25 -2.61
N CYS A 68 2.19 -0.08 -1.49
CA CYS A 68 2.68 -1.42 -1.23
C CYS A 68 2.68 -1.64 0.28
N ASP A 69 2.18 -2.78 0.71
CA ASP A 69 2.15 -3.09 2.13
C ASP A 69 2.43 -4.57 2.37
N ILE A 70 2.95 -4.85 3.57
CA ILE A 70 3.08 -6.21 4.08
C ILE A 70 2.38 -6.23 5.43
N SER A 71 1.26 -6.95 5.49
CA SER A 71 0.50 -7.11 6.71
C SER A 71 1.03 -8.30 7.49
N ARG A 72 1.43 -8.08 8.73
CA ARG A 72 1.87 -9.16 9.60
C ARG A 72 0.65 -9.85 10.20
N LEU A 73 0.76 -11.16 10.30
CA LEU A 73 -0.28 -11.93 10.96
C LEU A 73 -0.11 -11.80 12.46
N ALA A 74 -1.24 -11.66 13.16
CA ALA A 74 -1.24 -11.34 14.58
C ALA A 74 -0.82 -12.50 15.47
N TRP A 75 -0.91 -13.75 15.00
CA TRP A 75 -0.64 -14.91 15.83
C TRP A 75 0.79 -15.39 15.68
N ILE A 76 1.28 -15.96 16.75
CA ILE A 76 2.70 -16.31 16.90
C ILE A 76 3.19 -17.28 15.83
N ALA A 77 2.38 -18.27 15.46
CA ALA A 77 2.78 -19.30 14.53
C ALA A 77 3.19 -18.75 13.15
N GLN A 78 2.73 -17.56 12.81
CA GLN A 78 2.97 -16.96 11.49
C GLN A 78 3.64 -15.58 11.57
N ARG A 79 4.30 -15.28 12.67
CA ARG A 79 4.92 -13.97 12.85
C ARG A 79 6.00 -13.63 11.83
N HIS A 80 6.54 -14.65 11.14
CA HIS A 80 7.53 -14.46 10.08
C HIS A 80 6.92 -14.42 8.69
N SER A 81 5.60 -14.54 8.62
CA SER A 81 4.85 -14.51 7.36
C SER A 81 4.07 -13.23 7.25
N GLY A 82 3.79 -12.83 6.04
CA GLY A 82 2.99 -11.64 5.79
C GLY A 82 2.31 -11.75 4.44
N THR A 83 1.27 -10.94 4.25
CA THR A 83 0.57 -10.83 2.98
C THR A 83 0.98 -9.52 2.31
N LEU A 84 1.48 -9.61 1.08
CA LEU A 84 1.86 -8.45 0.29
C LEU A 84 0.66 -7.94 -0.50
N GLY A 85 0.37 -6.65 -0.37
CA GLY A 85 -0.59 -5.95 -1.21
C GLY A 85 0.14 -4.86 -1.98
N MET A 86 -0.20 -4.66 -3.25
CA MET A 86 0.44 -3.64 -4.07
C MET A 86 -0.43 -3.25 -5.26
N GLY A 87 -0.35 -1.99 -5.64
CA GLY A 87 -0.98 -1.50 -6.85
C GLY A 87 -0.43 -0.15 -7.27
N VAL A 88 -0.51 0.12 -8.56
CA VAL A 88 -0.15 1.40 -9.17
C VAL A 88 -1.25 1.77 -10.13
N ILE A 89 -1.72 3.03 -10.08
CA ILE A 89 -2.79 3.46 -10.99
C ILE A 89 -2.31 3.40 -12.44
N ALA A 90 -3.24 3.13 -13.35
CA ALA A 90 -2.91 2.87 -14.76
C ALA A 90 -1.98 3.90 -15.41
N PRO A 91 -2.21 5.23 -15.25
CA PRO A 91 -1.37 6.23 -15.91
C PRO A 91 0.10 6.22 -15.47
N GLN A 92 0.40 5.61 -14.32
CA GLN A 92 1.75 5.61 -13.75
C GLN A 92 2.46 4.28 -13.89
N ARG A 93 1.84 3.29 -14.53
CA ARG A 93 2.47 2.00 -14.76
C ARG A 93 3.57 2.09 -15.81
N GLY A 94 4.54 1.17 -15.73
CA GLY A 94 5.65 1.13 -16.67
C GLY A 94 6.71 2.20 -16.44
N ARG A 95 6.69 2.85 -15.28
CA ARG A 95 7.64 3.92 -14.93
C ARG A 95 8.52 3.58 -13.73
N GLY A 96 8.49 2.32 -13.28
CA GLY A 96 9.30 1.89 -12.16
C GLY A 96 8.71 2.19 -10.78
N VAL A 97 7.49 2.71 -10.71
CA VAL A 97 6.85 3.05 -9.43
C VAL A 97 6.61 1.79 -8.58
N GLY A 98 6.07 0.74 -9.18
CA GLY A 98 5.82 -0.51 -8.47
C GLY A 98 7.11 -1.12 -7.94
N ARG A 99 8.18 -1.10 -8.73
CA ARG A 99 9.48 -1.60 -8.30
C ARG A 99 10.03 -0.80 -7.13
N ALA A 100 9.94 0.53 -7.19
CA ALA A 100 10.42 1.39 -6.11
C ALA A 100 9.62 1.15 -4.82
N LEU A 101 8.29 0.99 -4.93
CA LEU A 101 7.44 0.66 -3.79
C LEU A 101 7.83 -0.69 -3.18
N LEU A 102 8.01 -1.70 -4.01
CA LEU A 102 8.38 -3.04 -3.56
C LEU A 102 9.73 -3.02 -2.86
N ASP A 103 10.73 -2.36 -3.46
CA ASP A 103 12.06 -2.28 -2.87
C ASP A 103 12.04 -1.61 -1.49
N ALA A 104 11.33 -0.50 -1.36
CA ALA A 104 11.20 0.21 -0.08
C ALA A 104 10.51 -0.67 0.97
N THR A 105 9.44 -1.35 0.58
CA THR A 105 8.66 -2.20 1.46
C THR A 105 9.48 -3.39 1.96
N LEU A 106 10.17 -4.08 1.05
CA LEU A 106 11.01 -5.22 1.41
C LEU A 106 12.20 -4.81 2.27
N ALA A 107 12.81 -3.68 1.98
CA ALA A 107 13.93 -3.17 2.78
C ALA A 107 13.48 -2.89 4.23
N ARG A 108 12.32 -2.27 4.38
CA ARG A 108 11.78 -1.99 5.72
C ARG A 108 11.40 -3.27 6.45
N ALA A 109 10.75 -4.22 5.76
CA ALA A 109 10.38 -5.50 6.35
C ALA A 109 11.60 -6.26 6.85
N ALA A 110 12.68 -6.26 6.07
CA ALA A 110 13.92 -6.93 6.45
C ALA A 110 14.52 -6.34 7.74
N ARG A 111 14.37 -5.03 7.94
CA ARG A 111 14.88 -4.36 9.13
C ARG A 111 14.05 -4.66 10.38
N LEU A 112 12.81 -5.08 10.21
CA LEU A 112 11.91 -5.41 11.32
C LEU A 112 11.88 -6.90 11.63
N ALA A 113 12.51 -7.71 10.80
CA ALA A 113 12.53 -9.16 10.98
C ALA A 113 13.43 -9.58 12.14
#